data_72450aef9fc25d27a92ff04f1d801d1e
#
_entry.id   72450aef9fc25d27a92ff04f1d801d1e
#
_cell.length_a   1.000
_cell.length_b   1.000
_cell.length_c   1.000
_cell.angle_alpha   90.00
_cell.angle_beta   90.00
_cell.angle_gamma   90.00
#
_symmetry.space_group_name_H-M   'P 1'
#
loop_
_entity.id
_entity.type
_entity.pdbx_description
1 polymer ?
#
loop_
_entity_poly.entity_id
_entity_poly.type
_entity_poly.pdbx_seq_one_letter_code
_entity_poly.pdbx_strand_id
1 'polypeptide(L)'
;MSDQAESSSRPQARVAIIGSAGRYGRWLAGFFAANPALAAEVRGHDPADPSSVAMAPLAHWADVVVFSAPVVATVEVIGRFAALARERAERQLWMDLTSIKAAPVAAMQASGAEVLGLHPMCAPPALTHLAGQRLVVCEGRLKVWRPWTTAFLTATRATLVPLDAREHDRRAAQVQALGHAAHLAQLMALARGGHTLDALDACATPTFGLNLAMGMRLLSGDPGLYAGLLSLTEESRASLRALRDACTWLVDAADSAAPLDALVPHIVSLQQWAGTERITGGNAAYLRAVDGLRPPSD
;
A
#
# COMPACT_ATOMS: atom_id res chain seq x y z
N MET A 1 24.71 -33.07 -29.57
CA MET A 1 24.92 -32.97 -28.10
C MET A 1 23.88 -31.98 -27.63
N SER A 2 22.80 -32.53 -27.11
CA SER A 2 21.61 -31.79 -26.64
C SER A 2 21.89 -31.26 -25.24
N ASP A 3 21.98 -29.96 -25.12
CA ASP A 3 22.04 -29.23 -23.87
C ASP A 3 20.62 -29.22 -23.25
N GLN A 4 20.30 -30.26 -22.48
CA GLN A 4 19.13 -30.26 -21.64
C GLN A 4 19.47 -29.38 -20.42
N ALA A 5 19.09 -28.09 -20.49
CA ALA A 5 18.99 -27.24 -19.31
C ALA A 5 18.02 -27.94 -18.35
N GLU A 6 18.55 -28.59 -17.33
CA GLU A 6 17.79 -29.06 -16.16
C GLU A 6 17.08 -27.86 -15.55
N SER A 7 15.80 -27.72 -15.87
CA SER A 7 14.87 -26.89 -15.11
C SER A 7 14.76 -27.52 -13.73
N SER A 8 15.62 -27.13 -12.80
CA SER A 8 15.45 -27.48 -11.38
C SER A 8 14.23 -26.71 -10.85
N SER A 9 13.04 -27.26 -11.11
CA SER A 9 11.82 -26.82 -10.48
C SER A 9 11.99 -27.07 -9.00
N ARG A 10 12.14 -25.98 -8.21
CA ARG A 10 12.04 -26.14 -6.76
C ARG A 10 10.72 -26.76 -6.40
N PRO A 11 10.72 -27.68 -5.40
CA PRO A 11 9.47 -28.27 -4.92
C PRO A 11 8.53 -27.16 -4.45
N GLN A 12 7.25 -27.36 -4.64
CA GLN A 12 6.18 -26.53 -4.12
C GLN A 12 6.44 -26.20 -2.65
N ALA A 13 6.35 -24.91 -2.28
CA ALA A 13 6.64 -24.45 -0.93
C ALA A 13 5.46 -24.69 0.03
N ARG A 14 5.76 -24.91 1.30
CA ARG A 14 4.78 -24.82 2.40
C ARG A 14 4.67 -23.37 2.81
N VAL A 15 3.52 -22.73 2.58
CA VAL A 15 3.31 -21.31 2.76
C VAL A 15 2.52 -21.02 4.03
N ALA A 16 3.08 -20.19 4.93
CA ALA A 16 2.37 -19.66 6.08
C ALA A 16 1.93 -18.21 5.80
N ILE A 17 0.66 -17.90 6.05
CA ILE A 17 0.11 -16.53 5.97
C ILE A 17 -0.19 -16.06 7.40
N ILE A 18 0.54 -15.05 7.87
CA ILE A 18 0.34 -14.43 9.17
C ILE A 18 -0.54 -13.18 8.97
N GLY A 19 -1.75 -13.19 9.53
CA GLY A 19 -2.83 -12.25 9.20
C GLY A 19 -3.77 -12.82 8.13
N SER A 20 -4.06 -14.12 8.20
CA SER A 20 -4.79 -14.87 7.17
C SER A 20 -6.27 -14.47 7.05
N ALA A 21 -6.92 -14.02 8.12
CA ALA A 21 -8.32 -13.55 8.10
C ALA A 21 -8.45 -12.11 7.59
N GLY A 22 -7.34 -11.37 7.43
CA GLY A 22 -7.30 -10.04 6.82
C GLY A 22 -7.67 -10.06 5.33
N ARG A 23 -7.95 -8.87 4.77
CA ARG A 23 -8.33 -8.74 3.35
C ARG A 23 -7.26 -9.30 2.41
N TYR A 24 -5.98 -8.93 2.60
CA TYR A 24 -4.87 -9.47 1.81
C TYR A 24 -4.54 -10.91 2.18
N GLY A 25 -4.71 -11.32 3.43
CA GLY A 25 -4.54 -12.72 3.84
C GLY A 25 -5.46 -13.66 3.07
N ARG A 26 -6.76 -13.32 3.00
CA ARG A 26 -7.74 -14.08 2.19
C ARG A 26 -7.43 -14.04 0.69
N TRP A 27 -7.00 -12.88 0.19
CA TRP A 27 -6.58 -12.75 -1.20
C TRP A 27 -5.40 -13.67 -1.53
N LEU A 28 -4.37 -13.72 -0.65
CA LEU A 28 -3.22 -14.61 -0.81
C LEU A 28 -3.63 -16.09 -0.82
N ALA A 29 -4.55 -16.50 0.05
CA ALA A 29 -5.06 -17.87 0.04
C ALA A 29 -5.70 -18.21 -1.32
N GLY A 30 -6.53 -17.34 -1.86
CA GLY A 30 -7.10 -17.49 -3.21
C GLY A 30 -6.04 -17.47 -4.32
N PHE A 31 -5.03 -16.59 -4.21
CA PHE A 31 -3.91 -16.53 -5.14
C PHE A 31 -3.14 -17.85 -5.19
N PHE A 32 -2.76 -18.42 -4.05
CA PHE A 32 -2.03 -19.69 -4.00
C PHE A 32 -2.89 -20.87 -4.48
N ALA A 33 -4.20 -20.86 -4.17
CA ALA A 33 -5.12 -21.87 -4.69
C ALA A 33 -5.22 -21.85 -6.22
N ALA A 34 -5.16 -20.65 -6.84
CA ALA A 34 -5.12 -20.46 -8.29
C ALA A 34 -3.75 -20.75 -8.92
N ASN A 35 -2.68 -20.88 -8.11
CA ASN A 35 -1.30 -21.11 -8.56
C ASN A 35 -0.67 -22.29 -7.80
N PRO A 36 -1.19 -23.53 -7.98
CA PRO A 36 -0.76 -24.70 -7.22
C PRO A 36 0.71 -25.09 -7.42
N ALA A 37 1.33 -24.64 -8.51
CA ALA A 37 2.76 -24.85 -8.74
C ALA A 37 3.66 -24.09 -7.74
N LEU A 38 3.16 -23.05 -7.06
CA LEU A 38 3.91 -22.26 -6.09
C LEU A 38 3.83 -22.84 -4.67
N ALA A 39 2.72 -23.47 -4.29
CA ALA A 39 2.50 -23.92 -2.93
C ALA A 39 1.98 -25.36 -2.89
N ALA A 40 2.66 -26.22 -2.11
CA ALA A 40 2.20 -27.57 -1.81
C ALA A 40 1.05 -27.54 -0.80
N GLU A 41 1.14 -26.62 0.16
CA GLU A 41 0.14 -26.44 1.21
C GLU A 41 0.20 -24.99 1.70
N VAL A 42 -0.96 -24.42 2.02
CA VAL A 42 -1.10 -23.08 2.61
C VAL A 42 -1.80 -23.19 3.96
N ARG A 43 -1.19 -22.62 5.00
CA ARG A 43 -1.78 -22.51 6.34
C ARG A 43 -1.78 -21.08 6.81
N GLY A 44 -2.82 -20.70 7.57
CA GLY A 44 -2.97 -19.36 8.10
C GLY A 44 -2.86 -19.28 9.61
N HIS A 45 -2.39 -18.13 10.10
CA HIS A 45 -2.53 -17.69 11.48
C HIS A 45 -3.19 -16.32 11.52
N ASP A 46 -4.23 -16.19 12.34
CA ASP A 46 -4.87 -14.91 12.60
C ASP A 46 -5.52 -14.93 13.99
N PRO A 47 -5.25 -13.95 14.87
CA PRO A 47 -5.90 -13.88 16.19
C PRO A 47 -7.43 -13.72 16.12
N ALA A 48 -7.96 -13.18 15.00
CA ALA A 48 -9.41 -13.05 14.80
C ALA A 48 -10.07 -14.34 14.33
N ASP A 49 -9.29 -15.39 14.00
CA ASP A 49 -9.79 -16.70 13.60
C ASP A 49 -9.29 -17.77 14.58
N PRO A 50 -10.11 -18.18 15.57
CA PRO A 50 -9.74 -19.20 16.54
C PRO A 50 -9.44 -20.59 15.92
N SER A 51 -9.91 -20.86 14.70
CA SER A 51 -9.64 -22.09 13.97
C SER A 51 -8.30 -22.09 13.25
N SER A 52 -7.62 -20.93 13.16
CA SER A 52 -6.33 -20.80 12.50
C SER A 52 -5.20 -21.51 13.26
N VAL A 53 -4.16 -21.91 12.53
CA VAL A 53 -3.02 -22.61 13.14
C VAL A 53 -2.24 -21.65 14.05
N ALA A 54 -1.82 -22.12 15.22
CA ALA A 54 -0.98 -21.31 16.10
C ALA A 54 0.36 -20.94 15.43
N MET A 55 0.93 -19.78 15.80
CA MET A 55 2.14 -19.24 15.17
C MET A 55 3.37 -20.16 15.34
N ALA A 56 3.54 -20.80 16.48
CA ALA A 56 4.71 -21.64 16.77
C ALA A 56 4.82 -22.86 15.84
N PRO A 57 3.78 -23.69 15.62
CA PRO A 57 3.84 -24.75 14.61
C PRO A 57 4.18 -24.24 13.22
N LEU A 58 3.63 -23.07 12.79
CA LEU A 58 3.91 -22.49 11.48
C LEU A 58 5.37 -22.07 11.33
N ALA A 59 5.98 -21.54 12.37
CA ALA A 59 7.37 -21.12 12.37
C ALA A 59 8.35 -22.28 12.05
N HIS A 60 8.02 -23.48 12.48
CA HIS A 60 8.81 -24.69 12.20
C HIS A 60 8.40 -25.41 10.90
N TRP A 61 7.17 -25.25 10.48
CA TRP A 61 6.63 -25.96 9.32
C TRP A 61 6.87 -25.27 7.99
N ALA A 62 6.73 -23.92 7.94
CA ALA A 62 6.74 -23.16 6.70
C ALA A 62 8.11 -23.13 6.03
N ASP A 63 8.11 -23.05 4.71
CA ASP A 63 9.27 -22.74 3.87
C ASP A 63 9.20 -21.25 3.42
N VAL A 64 7.99 -20.76 3.17
CA VAL A 64 7.70 -19.35 2.85
C VAL A 64 6.72 -18.80 3.88
N VAL A 65 7.00 -17.59 4.39
CA VAL A 65 6.14 -16.89 5.35
C VAL A 65 5.75 -15.55 4.77
N VAL A 66 4.45 -15.24 4.77
CA VAL A 66 3.93 -13.96 4.29
C VAL A 66 3.25 -13.24 5.43
N PHE A 67 3.83 -12.12 5.85
CA PHE A 67 3.25 -11.24 6.87
C PHE A 67 2.25 -10.29 6.21
N SER A 68 0.97 -10.49 6.53
CA SER A 68 -0.19 -9.71 6.08
C SER A 68 -0.93 -9.08 7.26
N ALA A 69 -0.22 -8.80 8.35
CA ALA A 69 -0.74 -8.19 9.55
C ALA A 69 -1.00 -6.68 9.34
N PRO A 70 -1.84 -6.05 10.19
CA PRO A 70 -2.02 -4.60 10.19
C PRO A 70 -0.67 -3.87 10.29
N VAL A 71 -0.52 -2.74 9.57
CA VAL A 71 0.74 -2.01 9.47
C VAL A 71 1.33 -1.63 10.85
N VAL A 72 0.47 -1.28 11.80
CA VAL A 72 0.86 -0.91 13.18
C VAL A 72 1.42 -2.07 13.99
N ALA A 73 1.08 -3.32 13.66
CA ALA A 73 1.47 -4.53 14.38
C ALA A 73 2.58 -5.32 13.67
N THR A 74 2.84 -5.05 12.39
CA THR A 74 3.67 -5.93 11.56
C THR A 74 5.07 -6.16 12.11
N VAL A 75 5.76 -5.11 12.58
CA VAL A 75 7.14 -5.25 13.10
C VAL A 75 7.17 -6.10 14.36
N GLU A 76 6.22 -5.93 15.27
CA GLU A 76 6.09 -6.75 16.48
C GLU A 76 5.78 -8.22 16.11
N VAL A 77 4.86 -8.45 15.19
CA VAL A 77 4.48 -9.79 14.71
C VAL A 77 5.68 -10.49 14.07
N ILE A 78 6.48 -9.80 13.26
CA ILE A 78 7.73 -10.32 12.69
C ILE A 78 8.70 -10.72 13.82
N GLY A 79 8.91 -9.85 14.82
CA GLY A 79 9.78 -10.13 15.95
C GLY A 79 9.34 -11.36 16.77
N ARG A 80 8.04 -11.49 17.04
CA ARG A 80 7.46 -12.65 17.71
C ARG A 80 7.66 -13.93 16.89
N PHE A 81 7.42 -13.87 15.60
CA PHE A 81 7.63 -15.02 14.69
C PHE A 81 9.11 -15.40 14.63
N ALA A 82 10.02 -14.43 14.58
CA ALA A 82 11.48 -14.66 14.59
C ALA A 82 11.93 -15.42 15.83
N ALA A 83 11.42 -15.05 17.02
CA ALA A 83 11.71 -15.72 18.25
C ALA A 83 11.26 -17.21 18.28
N LEU A 84 10.21 -17.54 17.53
CA LEU A 84 9.69 -18.90 17.38
C LEU A 84 10.45 -19.69 16.30
N ALA A 85 10.81 -19.06 15.19
CA ALA A 85 11.46 -19.71 14.05
C ALA A 85 12.94 -20.03 14.33
N ARG A 86 13.64 -19.17 15.08
CA ARG A 86 15.07 -19.33 15.44
C ARG A 86 15.91 -19.70 14.21
N GLU A 87 16.75 -20.73 14.30
CA GLU A 87 17.63 -21.22 13.24
C GLU A 87 16.87 -21.67 11.97
N ARG A 88 15.59 -22.02 12.09
CA ARG A 88 14.76 -22.39 10.93
C ARG A 88 14.61 -21.21 9.96
N ALA A 89 14.62 -19.96 10.46
CA ALA A 89 14.50 -18.76 9.65
C ALA A 89 15.52 -18.70 8.51
N GLU A 90 16.76 -19.13 8.72
CA GLU A 90 17.84 -19.10 7.73
C GLU A 90 17.53 -19.90 6.45
N ARG A 91 16.57 -20.83 6.52
CA ARG A 91 16.12 -21.67 5.40
C ARG A 91 14.82 -21.20 4.77
N GLN A 92 14.22 -20.14 5.32
CA GLN A 92 12.90 -19.63 4.92
C GLN A 92 13.02 -18.39 4.04
N LEU A 93 12.01 -18.15 3.22
CA LEU A 93 11.74 -16.86 2.61
C LEU A 93 10.65 -16.16 3.42
N TRP A 94 10.93 -14.94 3.87
CA TRP A 94 9.96 -14.08 4.53
C TRP A 94 9.58 -12.92 3.64
N MET A 95 8.28 -12.69 3.50
CA MET A 95 7.69 -11.60 2.73
C MET A 95 6.71 -10.82 3.59
N ASP A 96 6.55 -9.53 3.32
CA ASP A 96 5.48 -8.71 3.91
C ASP A 96 4.70 -7.95 2.83
N LEU A 97 3.43 -7.60 3.11
CA LEU A 97 2.57 -6.85 2.22
C LEU A 97 2.13 -5.49 2.79
N THR A 98 2.82 -4.99 3.80
CA THR A 98 2.46 -3.73 4.44
C THR A 98 2.71 -2.52 3.56
N SER A 99 2.11 -1.40 3.94
CA SER A 99 2.25 -0.13 3.20
C SER A 99 3.50 0.67 3.56
N ILE A 100 4.31 0.23 4.53
CA ILE A 100 5.64 0.74 4.86
C ILE A 100 6.67 -0.37 4.65
N LYS A 101 7.91 -0.04 4.29
CA LYS A 101 8.90 -1.06 3.93
C LYS A 101 10.14 -1.07 4.80
N ALA A 102 10.68 0.07 5.18
CA ALA A 102 11.97 0.12 5.84
C ALA A 102 12.00 -0.70 7.15
N ALA A 103 11.02 -0.50 8.03
CA ALA A 103 11.00 -1.18 9.31
C ALA A 103 10.66 -2.68 9.20
N PRO A 104 9.65 -3.13 8.45
CA PRO A 104 9.38 -4.56 8.24
C PRO A 104 10.54 -5.31 7.58
N VAL A 105 11.13 -4.74 6.51
CA VAL A 105 12.28 -5.37 5.83
C VAL A 105 13.46 -5.52 6.78
N ALA A 106 13.79 -4.49 7.57
CA ALA A 106 14.85 -4.55 8.56
C ALA A 106 14.56 -5.61 9.63
N ALA A 107 13.34 -5.70 10.13
CA ALA A 107 12.95 -6.71 11.12
C ALA A 107 13.06 -8.14 10.56
N MET A 108 12.64 -8.36 9.32
CA MET A 108 12.80 -9.67 8.65
C MET A 108 14.27 -10.00 8.42
N GLN A 109 15.10 -9.03 7.99
CA GLN A 109 16.54 -9.24 7.76
C GLN A 109 17.30 -9.63 9.04
N ALA A 110 16.87 -9.13 10.20
CA ALA A 110 17.46 -9.48 11.49
C ALA A 110 17.28 -10.95 11.88
N SER A 111 16.31 -11.66 11.29
CA SER A 111 16.03 -13.07 11.58
C SER A 111 16.97 -14.08 10.89
N GLY A 112 17.76 -13.67 9.93
CA GLY A 112 18.56 -14.56 9.07
C GLY A 112 17.82 -15.08 7.82
N ALA A 113 16.50 -14.93 7.71
CA ALA A 113 15.70 -15.37 6.54
C ALA A 113 16.10 -14.65 5.25
N GLU A 114 15.81 -15.26 4.09
CA GLU A 114 15.75 -14.50 2.85
C GLU A 114 14.53 -13.59 2.87
N VAL A 115 14.61 -12.39 2.31
CA VAL A 115 13.65 -11.31 2.58
C VAL A 115 13.22 -10.61 1.30
N LEU A 116 11.90 -10.47 1.14
CA LEU A 116 11.27 -9.69 0.09
C LEU A 116 10.13 -8.83 0.66
N GLY A 117 10.32 -7.53 0.70
CA GLY A 117 9.26 -6.57 1.00
C GLY A 117 8.39 -6.32 -0.22
N LEU A 118 7.07 -6.38 -0.05
CA LEU A 118 6.09 -6.14 -1.11
C LEU A 118 5.09 -5.08 -0.68
N HIS A 119 4.66 -4.24 -1.62
CA HIS A 119 3.55 -3.34 -1.40
C HIS A 119 2.66 -3.27 -2.65
N PRO A 120 1.54 -3.99 -2.69
CA PRO A 120 0.53 -3.80 -3.71
C PRO A 120 -0.07 -2.39 -3.60
N MET A 121 0.06 -1.58 -4.67
CA MET A 121 -0.42 -0.19 -4.68
C MET A 121 -1.93 -0.08 -4.93
N CYS A 122 -2.70 -1.01 -4.40
CA CYS A 122 -4.15 -1.09 -4.51
C CYS A 122 -4.76 -1.79 -3.28
N ALA A 123 -6.09 -1.72 -3.13
CA ALA A 123 -6.80 -2.66 -2.26
C ALA A 123 -6.80 -4.06 -2.90
N PRO A 124 -6.97 -5.15 -2.12
CA PRO A 124 -7.06 -6.49 -2.69
C PRO A 124 -8.14 -6.54 -3.77
N PRO A 125 -7.80 -6.91 -5.02
CA PRO A 125 -8.78 -7.02 -6.10
C PRO A 125 -9.67 -8.26 -5.92
N ALA A 126 -10.81 -8.27 -6.60
CA ALA A 126 -11.67 -9.46 -6.66
C ALA A 126 -11.01 -10.62 -7.43
N LEU A 127 -10.10 -10.31 -8.35
CA LEU A 127 -9.34 -11.29 -9.11
C LEU A 127 -8.19 -11.86 -8.26
N THR A 128 -7.82 -13.11 -8.53
CA THR A 128 -6.69 -13.79 -7.87
C THR A 128 -5.32 -13.38 -8.42
N HIS A 129 -5.22 -12.24 -9.07
CA HIS A 129 -3.98 -11.65 -9.59
C HIS A 129 -4.05 -10.12 -9.59
N LEU A 130 -2.90 -9.47 -9.78
CA LEU A 130 -2.73 -8.02 -9.74
C LEU A 130 -2.57 -7.39 -11.15
N ALA A 131 -3.11 -8.02 -12.20
CA ALA A 131 -3.02 -7.45 -13.56
C ALA A 131 -3.59 -6.02 -13.59
N GLY A 132 -2.85 -5.11 -14.22
CA GLY A 132 -3.20 -3.68 -14.26
C GLY A 132 -2.84 -2.89 -12.99
N GLN A 133 -2.36 -3.55 -11.94
CA GLN A 133 -1.93 -2.92 -10.69
C GLN A 133 -0.40 -2.84 -10.61
N ARG A 134 0.11 -1.91 -9.79
CA ARG A 134 1.52 -1.83 -9.45
C ARG A 134 1.81 -2.60 -8.18
N LEU A 135 2.93 -3.33 -8.18
CA LEU A 135 3.47 -4.00 -7.00
C LEU A 135 4.89 -3.47 -6.76
N VAL A 136 5.10 -2.73 -5.69
CA VAL A 136 6.45 -2.35 -5.29
C VAL A 136 7.15 -3.56 -4.70
N VAL A 137 8.41 -3.74 -5.10
CA VAL A 137 9.27 -4.87 -4.73
C VAL A 137 10.54 -4.33 -4.09
N CYS A 138 10.71 -4.58 -2.80
CA CYS A 138 11.90 -4.20 -2.03
C CYS A 138 12.68 -5.47 -1.67
N GLU A 139 13.69 -5.77 -2.46
CA GLU A 139 14.55 -6.92 -2.20
C GLU A 139 15.47 -6.63 -1.02
N GLY A 140 15.33 -7.41 0.05
CA GLY A 140 16.23 -7.31 1.21
C GLY A 140 17.44 -8.23 1.05
N ARG A 141 17.24 -9.53 1.14
CA ARG A 141 18.25 -10.57 0.93
C ARG A 141 17.58 -11.73 0.21
N LEU A 142 18.04 -12.05 -0.99
CA LEU A 142 17.45 -13.11 -1.81
C LEU A 142 18.54 -13.89 -2.52
N LYS A 143 18.63 -15.20 -2.25
CA LYS A 143 19.64 -16.11 -2.80
C LYS A 143 18.97 -17.39 -3.34
N VAL A 144 18.75 -18.33 -2.44
CA VAL A 144 18.24 -19.67 -2.71
C VAL A 144 16.77 -19.63 -3.15
N TRP A 145 15.99 -18.64 -2.65
CA TRP A 145 14.57 -18.47 -2.98
C TRP A 145 14.33 -17.61 -4.24
N ARG A 146 15.35 -17.11 -4.90
CA ARG A 146 15.21 -16.28 -6.11
C ARG A 146 14.37 -16.91 -7.21
N PRO A 147 14.56 -18.21 -7.60
CA PRO A 147 13.72 -18.81 -8.65
C PRO A 147 12.24 -18.87 -8.27
N TRP A 148 11.93 -19.27 -7.04
CA TRP A 148 10.56 -19.30 -6.54
C TRP A 148 9.94 -17.90 -6.50
N THR A 149 10.69 -16.91 -6.01
CA THR A 149 10.27 -15.52 -5.96
C THR A 149 9.97 -14.96 -7.34
N THR A 150 10.80 -15.27 -8.34
CA THR A 150 10.56 -14.87 -9.73
C THR A 150 9.26 -15.49 -10.27
N ALA A 151 9.01 -16.78 -10.02
CA ALA A 151 7.76 -17.44 -10.41
C ALA A 151 6.54 -16.82 -9.70
N PHE A 152 6.65 -16.54 -8.39
CA PHE A 152 5.61 -15.86 -7.61
C PHE A 152 5.29 -14.47 -8.18
N LEU A 153 6.30 -13.63 -8.39
CA LEU A 153 6.12 -12.29 -8.94
C LEU A 153 5.50 -12.32 -10.35
N THR A 154 5.93 -13.26 -11.20
CA THR A 154 5.34 -13.46 -12.53
C THR A 154 3.86 -13.84 -12.42
N ALA A 155 3.51 -14.76 -11.52
CA ALA A 155 2.13 -15.19 -11.32
C ALA A 155 1.22 -14.07 -10.82
N THR A 156 1.75 -13.05 -10.12
CA THR A 156 0.96 -11.87 -9.71
C THR A 156 0.43 -11.08 -10.90
N ARG A 157 1.08 -11.12 -12.05
CA ARG A 157 0.74 -10.34 -13.26
C ARG A 157 0.75 -8.83 -13.05
N ALA A 158 1.38 -8.36 -11.97
CA ALA A 158 1.50 -6.95 -11.66
C ALA A 158 2.56 -6.25 -12.51
N THR A 159 2.44 -4.93 -12.65
CA THR A 159 3.58 -4.11 -13.05
C THR A 159 4.52 -3.98 -11.87
N LEU A 160 5.68 -4.62 -11.93
CA LEU A 160 6.66 -4.61 -10.86
C LEU A 160 7.42 -3.29 -10.82
N VAL A 161 7.59 -2.72 -9.60
CA VAL A 161 8.33 -1.48 -9.35
C VAL A 161 9.43 -1.79 -8.33
N PRO A 162 10.66 -2.11 -8.77
CA PRO A 162 11.76 -2.35 -7.84
C PRO A 162 12.20 -1.05 -7.18
N LEU A 163 12.28 -1.03 -5.85
CA LEU A 163 12.73 0.09 -5.05
C LEU A 163 13.54 -0.41 -3.83
N ASP A 164 14.46 0.43 -3.36
CA ASP A 164 14.96 0.31 -2.00
C ASP A 164 13.85 0.60 -0.98
N ALA A 165 13.90 -0.07 0.18
CA ALA A 165 12.84 0.04 1.18
C ALA A 165 12.68 1.47 1.75
N ARG A 166 13.77 2.22 1.90
CA ARG A 166 13.72 3.62 2.36
C ARG A 166 13.22 4.55 1.26
N GLU A 167 13.65 4.31 0.01
CA GLU A 167 13.12 5.06 -1.14
C GLU A 167 11.64 4.80 -1.34
N HIS A 168 11.19 3.57 -1.12
CA HIS A 168 9.76 3.27 -1.08
C HIS A 168 9.04 4.17 -0.06
N ASP A 169 9.52 4.21 1.19
CA ASP A 169 8.84 4.97 2.25
C ASP A 169 8.83 6.49 1.95
N ARG A 170 9.90 7.04 1.36
CA ARG A 170 9.93 8.44 0.88
C ARG A 170 8.86 8.71 -0.18
N ARG A 171 8.71 7.81 -1.17
CA ARG A 171 7.69 7.98 -2.23
C ARG A 171 6.28 7.72 -1.71
N ALA A 172 6.09 6.71 -0.87
CA ALA A 172 4.80 6.40 -0.26
C ALA A 172 4.29 7.55 0.61
N ALA A 173 5.18 8.27 1.30
CA ALA A 173 4.83 9.47 2.06
C ALA A 173 4.18 10.55 1.18
N GLN A 174 4.66 10.74 -0.04
CA GLN A 174 4.09 11.71 -0.99
C GLN A 174 2.84 11.15 -1.70
N VAL A 175 2.87 9.89 -2.12
CA VAL A 175 1.79 9.28 -2.91
C VAL A 175 0.59 8.93 -2.04
N GLN A 176 0.80 8.46 -0.81
CA GLN A 176 -0.26 7.99 0.08
C GLN A 176 -0.48 8.92 1.27
N ALA A 177 0.53 9.16 2.12
CA ALA A 177 0.34 9.92 3.35
C ALA A 177 -0.12 11.35 3.08
N LEU A 178 0.54 12.06 2.17
CA LEU A 178 0.17 13.43 1.81
C LEU A 178 -1.25 13.50 1.21
N GLY A 179 -1.58 12.60 0.27
CA GLY A 179 -2.91 12.56 -0.34
C GLY A 179 -4.01 12.24 0.66
N HIS A 180 -3.80 11.26 1.53
CA HIS A 180 -4.78 10.92 2.58
C HIS A 180 -4.92 12.05 3.60
N ALA A 181 -3.82 12.69 4.02
CA ALA A 181 -3.86 13.82 4.92
C ALA A 181 -4.64 15.00 4.34
N ALA A 182 -4.47 15.31 3.05
CA ALA A 182 -5.20 16.39 2.39
C ALA A 182 -6.73 16.14 2.40
N HIS A 183 -7.17 14.93 2.06
CA HIS A 183 -8.60 14.60 2.11
C HIS A 183 -9.16 14.58 3.54
N LEU A 184 -8.41 14.06 4.52
CA LEU A 184 -8.83 14.12 5.92
C LEU A 184 -8.90 15.56 6.44
N ALA A 185 -7.92 16.40 6.10
CA ALA A 185 -7.93 17.81 6.49
C ALA A 185 -9.13 18.55 5.88
N GLN A 186 -9.48 18.28 4.62
CA GLN A 186 -10.69 18.81 3.98
C GLN A 186 -11.96 18.38 4.72
N LEU A 187 -12.11 17.07 5.03
CA LEU A 187 -13.26 16.58 5.80
C LEU A 187 -13.35 17.22 7.19
N MET A 188 -12.21 17.36 7.88
CA MET A 188 -12.16 18.03 9.19
C MET A 188 -12.56 19.50 9.09
N ALA A 189 -12.18 20.21 8.04
CA ALA A 189 -12.58 21.59 7.78
C ALA A 189 -14.08 21.69 7.49
N LEU A 190 -14.63 20.81 6.63
CA LEU A 190 -16.08 20.74 6.34
C LEU A 190 -16.89 20.45 7.62
N ALA A 191 -16.46 19.50 8.43
CA ALA A 191 -17.15 19.16 9.69
C ALA A 191 -17.19 20.33 10.70
N ARG A 192 -16.23 21.26 10.63
CA ARG A 192 -16.19 22.47 11.47
C ARG A 192 -17.00 23.63 10.87
N GLY A 193 -17.34 23.55 9.57
CA GLY A 193 -18.03 24.63 8.85
C GLY A 193 -19.50 24.82 9.21
N GLY A 194 -20.10 23.93 10.01
CA GLY A 194 -21.47 24.06 10.54
C GLY A 194 -22.58 23.70 9.57
N HIS A 195 -22.27 23.27 8.35
CA HIS A 195 -23.24 22.80 7.36
C HIS A 195 -23.36 21.28 7.38
N THR A 196 -24.56 20.74 7.10
CA THR A 196 -24.74 19.31 6.84
C THR A 196 -24.22 18.95 5.44
N LEU A 197 -23.86 17.69 5.22
CA LEU A 197 -23.45 17.23 3.89
C LEU A 197 -24.55 17.41 2.85
N ASP A 198 -25.82 17.16 3.21
CA ASP A 198 -26.97 17.36 2.31
C ASP A 198 -27.11 18.82 1.85
N ALA A 199 -26.85 19.78 2.77
CA ALA A 199 -26.87 21.21 2.43
C ALA A 199 -25.72 21.59 1.47
N LEU A 200 -24.56 20.96 1.63
CA LEU A 200 -23.41 21.16 0.74
C LEU A 200 -23.63 20.49 -0.62
N ASP A 201 -24.23 19.31 -0.65
CA ASP A 201 -24.55 18.59 -1.88
C ASP A 201 -25.56 19.35 -2.75
N ALA A 202 -26.51 20.09 -2.15
CA ALA A 202 -27.49 20.90 -2.88
C ALA A 202 -26.84 22.00 -3.76
N CYS A 203 -25.60 22.40 -3.46
CA CYS A 203 -24.83 23.38 -4.25
C CYS A 203 -23.46 22.83 -4.71
N ALA A 204 -23.32 21.52 -4.74
CA ALA A 204 -22.04 20.89 -5.04
C ALA A 204 -21.60 21.11 -6.49
N THR A 205 -20.33 21.46 -6.67
CA THR A 205 -19.69 21.36 -7.97
C THR A 205 -19.22 19.92 -8.24
N PRO A 206 -19.02 19.50 -9.50
CA PRO A 206 -18.46 18.19 -9.80
C PRO A 206 -17.12 17.93 -9.09
N THR A 207 -16.26 18.95 -8.96
CA THR A 207 -15.01 18.88 -8.22
C THR A 207 -15.23 18.58 -6.73
N PHE A 208 -16.22 19.21 -6.11
CA PHE A 208 -16.58 18.95 -4.72
C PHE A 208 -17.05 17.50 -4.54
N GLY A 209 -17.92 16.99 -5.43
CA GLY A 209 -18.41 15.62 -5.40
C GLY A 209 -17.29 14.59 -5.50
N LEU A 210 -16.33 14.78 -6.41
CA LEU A 210 -15.15 13.90 -6.51
C LEU A 210 -14.30 13.93 -5.25
N ASN A 211 -13.99 15.11 -4.70
CA ASN A 211 -13.20 15.24 -3.48
C ASN A 211 -13.91 14.60 -2.27
N LEU A 212 -15.22 14.80 -2.16
CA LEU A 212 -16.04 14.19 -1.11
C LEU A 212 -16.03 12.65 -1.25
N ALA A 213 -16.21 12.11 -2.45
CA ALA A 213 -16.14 10.67 -2.71
C ALA A 213 -14.80 10.07 -2.30
N MET A 214 -13.68 10.75 -2.58
CA MET A 214 -12.34 10.34 -2.12
C MET A 214 -12.24 10.35 -0.60
N GLY A 215 -12.76 11.38 0.06
CA GLY A 215 -12.83 11.46 1.52
C GLY A 215 -13.68 10.33 2.12
N MET A 216 -14.89 10.09 1.59
CA MET A 216 -15.77 8.99 2.03
C MET A 216 -15.13 7.61 1.82
N ARG A 217 -14.36 7.44 0.73
CA ARG A 217 -13.58 6.23 0.49
C ARG A 217 -12.56 5.97 1.61
N LEU A 218 -11.91 7.01 2.15
CA LEU A 218 -11.01 6.87 3.31
C LEU A 218 -11.79 6.48 4.57
N LEU A 219 -12.91 7.14 4.86
CA LEU A 219 -13.73 6.85 6.05
C LEU A 219 -14.35 5.45 6.02
N SER A 220 -14.52 4.83 4.85
CA SER A 220 -14.97 3.43 4.72
C SER A 220 -13.90 2.39 5.01
N GLY A 221 -12.64 2.81 5.20
CA GLY A 221 -11.51 1.93 5.45
C GLY A 221 -11.22 1.74 6.94
N ASP A 222 -10.15 0.99 7.24
CA ASP A 222 -9.67 0.80 8.61
C ASP A 222 -8.99 2.08 9.13
N PRO A 223 -9.46 2.70 10.22
CA PRO A 223 -8.83 3.87 10.81
C PRO A 223 -7.37 3.64 11.23
N GLY A 224 -7.03 2.43 11.71
CA GLY A 224 -5.68 2.06 12.13
C GLY A 224 -4.70 2.05 10.95
N LEU A 225 -5.15 1.65 9.76
CA LEU A 225 -4.35 1.72 8.55
C LEU A 225 -3.96 3.18 8.23
N TYR A 226 -4.94 4.09 8.20
CA TYR A 226 -4.66 5.49 7.86
C TYR A 226 -3.84 6.19 8.95
N ALA A 227 -4.14 5.95 10.22
CA ALA A 227 -3.33 6.47 11.31
C ALA A 227 -1.87 5.99 11.20
N GLY A 228 -1.65 4.72 10.88
CA GLY A 228 -0.32 4.16 10.66
C GLY A 228 0.39 4.80 9.46
N LEU A 229 -0.27 4.94 8.32
CA LEU A 229 0.30 5.59 7.12
C LEU A 229 0.73 7.03 7.38
N LEU A 230 0.01 7.75 8.25
CA LEU A 230 0.29 9.14 8.57
C LEU A 230 1.39 9.31 9.62
N SER A 231 1.62 8.32 10.50
CA SER A 231 2.41 8.52 11.72
C SER A 231 3.64 7.63 11.87
N LEU A 232 3.68 6.45 11.22
CA LEU A 232 4.71 5.45 11.52
C LEU A 232 6.09 5.78 10.94
N THR A 233 6.18 6.58 9.87
CA THR A 233 7.47 6.96 9.27
C THR A 233 7.74 8.46 9.47
N GLU A 234 9.02 8.84 9.53
CA GLU A 234 9.40 10.26 9.58
C GLU A 234 9.05 10.97 8.27
N GLU A 235 9.17 10.27 7.16
CA GLU A 235 8.80 10.76 5.83
C GLU A 235 7.32 11.13 5.75
N SER A 236 6.43 10.31 6.32
CA SER A 236 5.00 10.62 6.41
C SER A 236 4.75 11.86 7.27
N ARG A 237 5.37 11.94 8.45
CA ARG A 237 5.24 13.12 9.32
C ARG A 237 5.79 14.40 8.67
N ALA A 238 6.90 14.29 7.92
CA ALA A 238 7.45 15.41 7.15
C ALA A 238 6.48 15.87 6.07
N SER A 239 5.81 14.94 5.35
CA SER A 239 4.78 15.29 4.35
C SER A 239 3.58 16.00 4.99
N LEU A 240 3.16 15.62 6.20
CA LEU A 240 2.10 16.32 6.93
C LEU A 240 2.53 17.75 7.32
N ARG A 241 3.77 17.92 7.78
CA ARG A 241 4.30 19.27 8.06
C ARG A 241 4.32 20.13 6.80
N ALA A 242 4.77 19.58 5.67
CA ALA A 242 4.76 20.30 4.39
C ALA A 242 3.34 20.71 3.95
N LEU A 243 2.33 19.85 4.17
CA LEU A 243 0.93 20.20 3.92
C LEU A 243 0.46 21.35 4.81
N ARG A 244 0.75 21.28 6.11
CA ARG A 244 0.45 22.37 7.04
C ARG A 244 1.07 23.69 6.58
N ASP A 245 2.36 23.67 6.23
CA ASP A 245 3.09 24.87 5.85
C ASP A 245 2.54 25.45 4.53
N ALA A 246 2.14 24.60 3.57
CA ALA A 246 1.45 25.02 2.37
C ALA A 246 0.07 25.64 2.66
N CYS A 247 -0.72 25.06 3.57
CA CYS A 247 -2.00 25.65 3.99
C CYS A 247 -1.79 26.99 4.71
N THR A 248 -0.80 27.10 5.58
CA THR A 248 -0.45 28.37 6.26
C THR A 248 -0.08 29.43 5.22
N TRP A 249 0.78 29.10 4.27
CA TRP A 249 1.16 30.03 3.19
C TRP A 249 -0.06 30.50 2.39
N LEU A 250 -1.00 29.59 2.04
CA LEU A 250 -2.23 29.96 1.32
C LEU A 250 -3.09 30.95 2.11
N VAL A 251 -3.21 30.77 3.43
CA VAL A 251 -3.93 31.70 4.30
C VAL A 251 -3.24 33.07 4.33
N ASP A 252 -1.93 33.08 4.58
CA ASP A 252 -1.16 34.32 4.65
C ASP A 252 -1.22 35.11 3.33
N ALA A 253 -1.15 34.41 2.19
CA ALA A 253 -1.26 35.01 0.87
C ALA A 253 -2.66 35.57 0.60
N ALA A 254 -3.71 34.87 1.01
CA ALA A 254 -5.11 35.31 0.86
C ALA A 254 -5.43 36.52 1.75
N ASP A 255 -4.81 36.62 2.92
CA ASP A 255 -4.99 37.73 3.88
C ASP A 255 -4.06 38.92 3.61
N SER A 256 -3.17 38.83 2.61
CA SER A 256 -2.23 39.90 2.27
C SER A 256 -2.92 41.11 1.65
N ALA A 257 -2.24 42.26 1.61
CA ALA A 257 -2.76 43.48 1.01
C ALA A 257 -2.98 43.41 -0.52
N ALA A 258 -2.32 42.43 -1.21
CA ALA A 258 -2.42 42.19 -2.65
C ALA A 258 -2.52 40.65 -2.93
N PRO A 259 -3.64 40.00 -2.61
CA PRO A 259 -3.77 38.55 -2.68
C PRO A 259 -3.50 37.98 -4.09
N LEU A 260 -3.97 38.65 -5.12
CA LEU A 260 -3.75 38.18 -6.51
C LEU A 260 -2.27 38.22 -6.91
N ASP A 261 -1.55 39.25 -6.47
CA ASP A 261 -0.12 39.41 -6.76
C ASP A 261 0.72 38.33 -6.05
N ALA A 262 0.25 37.84 -4.91
CA ALA A 262 0.87 36.72 -4.20
C ALA A 262 0.49 35.35 -4.81
N LEU A 263 -0.79 35.08 -5.03
CA LEU A 263 -1.31 33.78 -5.43
C LEU A 263 -1.05 33.43 -6.89
N VAL A 264 -1.25 34.39 -7.83
CA VAL A 264 -1.17 34.10 -9.28
C VAL A 264 0.23 33.63 -9.71
N PRO A 265 1.33 34.26 -9.32
CA PRO A 265 2.67 33.77 -9.67
C PRO A 265 2.97 32.39 -9.10
N HIS A 266 2.45 32.08 -7.90
CA HIS A 266 2.64 30.78 -7.28
C HIS A 266 1.87 29.68 -8.04
N ILE A 267 0.64 29.95 -8.47
CA ILE A 267 -0.15 29.00 -9.29
C ILE A 267 0.55 28.79 -10.64
N VAL A 268 1.08 29.84 -11.28
CA VAL A 268 1.86 29.72 -12.52
C VAL A 268 3.10 28.86 -12.32
N SER A 269 3.80 29.01 -11.20
CA SER A 269 4.96 28.17 -10.86
C SER A 269 4.56 26.70 -10.72
N LEU A 270 3.41 26.38 -10.11
CA LEU A 270 2.89 25.01 -10.03
C LEU A 270 2.51 24.45 -11.41
N GLN A 271 1.97 25.29 -12.31
CA GLN A 271 1.71 24.88 -13.71
C GLN A 271 3.01 24.52 -14.44
N GLN A 272 4.05 25.31 -14.26
CA GLN A 272 5.38 25.04 -14.83
C GLN A 272 5.99 23.75 -14.28
N TRP A 273 5.89 23.53 -12.96
CA TRP A 273 6.36 22.31 -12.32
C TRP A 273 5.60 21.07 -12.81
N ALA A 274 4.28 21.16 -12.99
CA ALA A 274 3.45 20.03 -13.45
C ALA A 274 3.69 19.71 -14.94
N GLY A 275 3.89 20.74 -15.76
CA GLY A 275 4.05 20.64 -17.21
C GLY A 275 2.73 20.46 -17.97
N THR A 276 2.67 21.02 -19.17
CA THR A 276 1.45 21.09 -20.00
C THR A 276 0.83 19.73 -20.29
N GLU A 277 1.64 18.72 -20.62
CA GLU A 277 1.15 17.38 -20.92
C GLU A 277 0.40 16.75 -19.76
N ARG A 278 0.97 16.82 -18.53
CA ARG A 278 0.34 16.28 -17.31
C ARG A 278 -0.92 17.05 -16.94
N ILE A 279 -0.95 18.36 -17.11
CA ILE A 279 -2.14 19.18 -16.86
C ILE A 279 -3.26 18.78 -17.81
N THR A 280 -2.98 18.69 -19.13
CA THR A 280 -3.96 18.27 -20.13
C THR A 280 -4.49 16.87 -19.89
N GLY A 281 -3.59 15.91 -19.63
CA GLY A 281 -3.96 14.52 -19.29
C GLY A 281 -4.77 14.41 -18.00
N GLY A 282 -4.40 15.18 -16.97
CA GLY A 282 -5.11 15.27 -15.71
C GLY A 282 -6.53 15.82 -15.87
N ASN A 283 -6.69 16.91 -16.64
CA ASN A 283 -8.00 17.47 -16.93
C ASN A 283 -8.89 16.49 -17.72
N ALA A 284 -8.34 15.78 -18.70
CA ALA A 284 -9.07 14.75 -19.43
C ALA A 284 -9.51 13.58 -18.53
N ALA A 285 -8.68 13.17 -17.56
CA ALA A 285 -9.04 12.15 -16.58
C ALA A 285 -10.14 12.63 -15.63
N TYR A 286 -10.07 13.89 -15.18
CA TYR A 286 -11.10 14.54 -14.38
C TYR A 286 -12.47 14.53 -15.10
N LEU A 287 -12.52 14.95 -16.35
CA LEU A 287 -13.77 15.00 -17.13
C LEU A 287 -14.40 13.61 -17.25
N ARG A 288 -13.62 12.56 -17.51
CA ARG A 288 -14.13 11.17 -17.53
C ARG A 288 -14.69 10.74 -16.18
N ALA A 289 -14.04 11.12 -15.08
CA ALA A 289 -14.52 10.77 -13.74
C ALA A 289 -15.83 11.49 -13.40
N VAL A 290 -15.98 12.76 -13.78
CA VAL A 290 -17.21 13.55 -13.62
C VAL A 290 -18.38 12.94 -14.41
N ASP A 291 -18.12 12.55 -15.67
CA ASP A 291 -19.15 11.91 -16.49
C ASP A 291 -19.63 10.58 -15.88
N GLY A 292 -18.72 9.83 -15.24
CA GLY A 292 -19.07 8.60 -14.52
C GLY A 292 -19.87 8.80 -13.22
N LEU A 293 -19.92 10.02 -12.67
CA LEU A 293 -20.73 10.36 -11.50
C LEU A 293 -22.16 10.82 -11.86
N ARG A 294 -22.44 11.10 -13.13
CA ARG A 294 -23.79 11.47 -13.57
C ARG A 294 -24.69 10.26 -13.47
N PRO A 295 -25.94 10.40 -12.96
CA PRO A 295 -26.92 9.33 -13.05
C PRO A 295 -27.12 8.97 -14.52
N PRO A 296 -27.47 7.68 -14.83
CA PRO A 296 -27.84 7.31 -16.19
C PRO A 296 -28.94 8.27 -16.67
N SER A 297 -28.76 8.84 -17.85
CA SER A 297 -29.85 9.59 -18.51
C SER A 297 -30.96 8.60 -18.82
N ASP A 298 -32.17 8.89 -18.33
CA ASP A 298 -33.39 8.16 -18.66
C ASP A 298 -33.63 8.10 -20.17
#